data_321664f10ed4ddd60063001445efcb38
#
_entry.id   321664f10ed4ddd60063001445efcb38
#
_cell.length_a   1.000
_cell.length_b   1.000
_cell.length_c   1.000
_cell.angle_alpha   90.00
_cell.angle_beta   90.00
_cell.angle_gamma   90.00
#
_symmetry.space_group_name_H-M   'P 1'
#
loop_
_entity.id
_entity.type
_entity.pdbx_description
1 polymer ?
#
loop_
_entity_poly.entity_id
_entity_poly.type
_entity_poly.pdbx_seq_one_letter_code
_entity_poly.pdbx_strand_id
1 'polypeptide(L)'
;GVFGLQDYKSGDDTFFAISTSRESEKLEFRDYSLEDYAPEGVDASDLSRNETAFIQTTRNYLDAPENADINVVIWSWCNIAGHDVAGNYLPGMDSLISEYSEGGSRIGTGAGQREEPVTFIFMTGHANVNANVGEGKPRDQAALITDHCITNGYYCLDYYSIDTHDMDDNYWEDAGDNGNSAAYGGNFYEDWQAAHVMGTDYYENKSSPGGDVEYGAHNTQHITANRKAYAMWWILARIAGWDGSVED
;
A
#
# COMPACT_ATOMS: atom_id res chain seq x y z
N GLY A 1 -6.25 7.12 2.82
CA GLY A 1 -5.10 7.08 1.96
C GLY A 1 -5.30 7.61 0.55
N VAL A 2 -5.25 6.74 -0.46
CA VAL A 2 -5.26 7.14 -1.88
C VAL A 2 -6.47 8.01 -2.23
N PHE A 3 -7.66 7.66 -1.78
CA PHE A 3 -8.87 8.49 -1.94
C PHE A 3 -8.76 9.86 -1.27
N GLY A 4 -8.04 9.93 -0.15
CA GLY A 4 -7.90 11.16 0.60
C GLY A 4 -7.25 12.29 -0.17
N LEU A 5 -6.28 12.03 -1.05
CA LEU A 5 -5.66 13.11 -1.84
C LEU A 5 -6.62 13.81 -2.78
N GLN A 6 -7.57 13.10 -3.36
CA GLN A 6 -8.63 13.72 -4.15
C GLN A 6 -9.48 14.66 -3.30
N ASP A 7 -9.83 14.24 -2.09
CA ASP A 7 -10.63 15.05 -1.17
C ASP A 7 -9.82 16.22 -0.57
N TYR A 8 -8.54 15.99 -0.28
CA TYR A 8 -7.67 17.01 0.32
C TYR A 8 -7.41 18.18 -0.60
N LYS A 9 -7.16 17.87 -1.86
CA LYS A 9 -6.87 18.86 -2.89
C LYS A 9 -8.11 19.27 -3.65
N SER A 10 -9.27 19.22 -3.01
CA SER A 10 -10.60 19.44 -3.57
C SER A 10 -10.70 20.64 -4.51
N GLY A 11 -11.69 20.63 -5.35
CA GLY A 11 -11.98 21.66 -6.31
C GLY A 11 -11.53 21.28 -7.72
N ASP A 12 -10.66 22.08 -8.31
CA ASP A 12 -10.26 21.93 -9.71
C ASP A 12 -9.06 20.99 -9.94
N ASP A 13 -8.51 20.39 -8.86
CA ASP A 13 -7.39 19.48 -8.98
C ASP A 13 -7.88 18.07 -9.38
N THR A 14 -7.83 17.80 -10.67
CA THR A 14 -8.21 16.51 -11.26
C THR A 14 -7.05 15.52 -11.33
N PHE A 15 -5.83 15.90 -10.91
CA PHE A 15 -4.65 15.06 -11.00
C PHE A 15 -4.78 13.78 -10.15
N PHE A 16 -5.38 13.87 -8.98
CA PHE A 16 -5.63 12.74 -8.09
C PHE A 16 -7.06 12.18 -8.21
N ALA A 17 -7.68 12.32 -9.38
CA ALA A 17 -9.05 11.87 -9.57
C ALA A 17 -9.15 10.34 -9.52
N ILE A 18 -10.06 9.84 -8.68
CA ILE A 18 -10.28 8.42 -8.42
C ILE A 18 -11.76 8.09 -8.60
N SER A 19 -12.04 6.89 -9.07
CA SER A 19 -13.37 6.30 -9.07
C SER A 19 -13.32 4.85 -8.59
N THR A 20 -14.42 4.33 -8.09
CA THR A 20 -14.61 2.91 -7.79
C THR A 20 -15.13 2.11 -8.99
N SER A 21 -15.34 2.79 -10.10
CA SER A 21 -15.74 2.20 -11.38
C SER A 21 -14.94 2.85 -12.50
N ARG A 22 -14.90 2.20 -13.67
CA ARG A 22 -14.18 2.72 -14.82
C ARG A 22 -14.79 4.03 -15.30
N GLU A 23 -14.03 5.11 -15.17
CA GLU A 23 -14.34 6.43 -15.70
C GLU A 23 -13.11 6.99 -16.43
N SER A 24 -13.35 7.74 -17.53
CA SER A 24 -12.26 8.37 -18.27
C SER A 24 -11.49 9.35 -17.39
N GLU A 25 -10.17 9.35 -17.53
CA GLU A 25 -9.24 10.26 -16.84
C GLU A 25 -9.22 10.11 -15.30
N LYS A 26 -9.72 8.98 -14.79
CA LYS A 26 -9.66 8.66 -13.36
C LYS A 26 -8.95 7.34 -13.13
N LEU A 27 -8.23 7.25 -12.01
CA LEU A 27 -7.77 5.98 -11.49
C LEU A 27 -9.00 5.18 -11.02
N GLU A 28 -9.20 4.00 -11.59
CA GLU A 28 -10.13 3.05 -11.00
C GLU A 28 -9.43 2.34 -9.85
N PHE A 29 -9.93 2.55 -8.63
CA PHE A 29 -9.38 1.95 -7.42
C PHE A 29 -10.44 1.11 -6.71
N ARG A 30 -10.20 -0.20 -6.64
CA ARG A 30 -11.09 -1.16 -5.99
C ARG A 30 -10.45 -1.64 -4.69
N ASP A 31 -11.00 -1.19 -3.58
CA ASP A 31 -10.57 -1.60 -2.24
C ASP A 31 -11.36 -2.84 -1.80
N TYR A 32 -10.68 -3.78 -1.14
CA TYR A 32 -11.23 -5.08 -0.69
C TYR A 32 -11.91 -5.95 -1.76
N SER A 33 -11.78 -5.62 -3.02
CA SER A 33 -12.47 -6.30 -4.11
C SER A 33 -12.05 -7.74 -4.32
N LEU A 34 -10.87 -8.13 -3.84
CA LEU A 34 -10.39 -9.50 -3.98
C LEU A 34 -11.04 -10.45 -2.96
N GLU A 35 -11.56 -9.95 -1.84
CA GLU A 35 -12.18 -10.77 -0.79
C GLU A 35 -13.32 -11.65 -1.32
N ASP A 36 -14.14 -11.12 -2.23
CA ASP A 36 -15.24 -11.86 -2.87
C ASP A 36 -14.78 -13.04 -3.72
N TYR A 37 -13.50 -13.11 -4.05
CA TYR A 37 -12.88 -14.18 -4.86
C TYR A 37 -12.09 -15.17 -4.00
N ALA A 38 -12.12 -15.03 -2.69
CA ALA A 38 -11.48 -15.96 -1.77
C ALA A 38 -12.07 -17.38 -1.91
N PRO A 39 -11.28 -18.42 -1.71
CA PRO A 39 -11.81 -19.78 -1.62
C PRO A 39 -12.88 -19.88 -0.52
N GLU A 40 -13.86 -20.78 -0.73
CA GLU A 40 -14.97 -20.95 0.21
C GLU A 40 -14.47 -21.23 1.65
N GLY A 41 -14.97 -20.43 2.61
CA GLY A 41 -14.63 -20.56 4.02
C GLY A 41 -13.27 -20.01 4.42
N VAL A 42 -12.60 -19.27 3.52
CA VAL A 42 -11.29 -18.66 3.76
C VAL A 42 -11.44 -17.15 3.90
N ASP A 43 -10.92 -16.60 4.99
CA ASP A 43 -10.79 -15.14 5.16
C ASP A 43 -9.51 -14.65 4.47
N ALA A 44 -9.68 -13.88 3.42
CA ALA A 44 -8.61 -13.25 2.64
C ALA A 44 -8.78 -11.73 2.57
N SER A 45 -9.37 -11.12 3.59
CA SER A 45 -9.58 -9.67 3.65
C SER A 45 -8.26 -8.88 3.74
N ASP A 46 -7.26 -9.45 4.37
CA ASP A 46 -5.88 -8.96 4.35
C ASP A 46 -4.88 -10.11 4.61
N LEU A 47 -3.57 -9.81 4.44
CA LEU A 47 -2.50 -10.82 4.60
C LEU A 47 -2.37 -11.35 6.03
N SER A 48 -2.79 -10.60 7.05
CA SER A 48 -2.72 -11.04 8.45
C SER A 48 -3.82 -12.05 8.82
N ARG A 49 -4.85 -12.19 8.00
CA ARG A 49 -5.93 -13.17 8.22
C ARG A 49 -5.54 -14.56 7.75
N ASN A 50 -4.91 -14.63 6.58
CA ASN A 50 -4.42 -15.89 6.04
C ASN A 50 -3.22 -15.63 5.11
N GLU A 51 -2.04 -16.08 5.52
CA GLU A 51 -0.76 -15.77 4.85
C GLU A 51 -0.62 -16.33 3.44
N THR A 52 -1.45 -17.26 3.02
CA THR A 52 -1.34 -17.95 1.71
C THR A 52 -2.61 -17.83 0.87
N ALA A 53 -3.73 -17.46 1.46
CA ALA A 53 -5.02 -17.38 0.76
C ALA A 53 -4.98 -16.35 -0.38
N PHE A 54 -4.22 -15.27 -0.23
CA PHE A 54 -4.10 -14.22 -1.23
C PHE A 54 -3.65 -14.75 -2.61
N ILE A 55 -2.87 -15.83 -2.66
CA ILE A 55 -2.35 -16.38 -3.92
C ILE A 55 -3.51 -16.90 -4.78
N GLN A 56 -4.34 -17.78 -4.22
CA GLN A 56 -5.47 -18.33 -4.96
C GLN A 56 -6.59 -17.30 -5.16
N THR A 57 -6.80 -16.43 -4.19
CA THR A 57 -7.75 -15.30 -4.30
C THR A 57 -7.39 -14.40 -5.47
N THR A 58 -6.11 -14.03 -5.61
CA THR A 58 -5.63 -13.21 -6.74
C THR A 58 -5.83 -13.93 -8.08
N ARG A 59 -5.53 -15.23 -8.14
CA ARG A 59 -5.78 -16.02 -9.37
C ARG A 59 -7.26 -16.02 -9.74
N ASN A 60 -8.14 -16.31 -8.80
CA ASN A 60 -9.58 -16.30 -9.04
C ASN A 60 -10.06 -14.93 -9.53
N TYR A 61 -9.56 -13.86 -8.92
CA TYR A 61 -9.91 -12.49 -9.29
C TYR A 61 -9.42 -12.14 -10.71
N LEU A 62 -8.16 -12.40 -11.00
CA LEU A 62 -7.55 -12.03 -12.27
C LEU A 62 -8.01 -12.92 -13.44
N ASP A 63 -8.39 -14.18 -13.17
CA ASP A 63 -8.91 -15.10 -14.19
C ASP A 63 -10.40 -14.85 -14.50
N ALA A 64 -11.10 -14.04 -13.69
CA ALA A 64 -12.50 -13.68 -13.93
C ALA A 64 -12.60 -12.69 -15.11
N PRO A 65 -13.46 -12.97 -16.12
CA PRO A 65 -13.54 -12.15 -17.34
C PRO A 65 -13.88 -10.68 -17.08
N GLU A 66 -14.64 -10.38 -16.05
CA GLU A 66 -15.02 -9.03 -15.65
C GLU A 66 -13.86 -8.19 -15.12
N ASN A 67 -12.73 -8.84 -14.76
CA ASN A 67 -11.52 -8.22 -14.25
C ASN A 67 -10.36 -8.24 -15.26
N ALA A 68 -10.66 -8.47 -16.53
CA ALA A 68 -9.65 -8.58 -17.59
C ALA A 68 -8.77 -7.33 -17.77
N ASP A 69 -9.26 -6.20 -17.34
CA ASP A 69 -8.61 -4.88 -17.47
C ASP A 69 -7.85 -4.43 -16.21
N ILE A 70 -7.86 -5.22 -15.15
CA ILE A 70 -7.08 -4.93 -13.95
C ILE A 70 -5.58 -5.07 -14.27
N ASN A 71 -4.81 -4.03 -13.99
CA ASN A 71 -3.40 -3.97 -14.35
C ASN A 71 -2.44 -3.72 -13.17
N VAL A 72 -2.99 -3.48 -11.97
CA VAL A 72 -2.20 -3.34 -10.73
C VAL A 72 -2.89 -4.07 -9.60
N VAL A 73 -2.13 -4.83 -8.82
CA VAL A 73 -2.60 -5.51 -7.61
C VAL A 73 -1.65 -5.20 -6.45
N ILE A 74 -2.22 -4.88 -5.30
CA ILE A 74 -1.50 -4.74 -4.04
C ILE A 74 -2.22 -5.50 -2.93
N TRP A 75 -1.45 -6.16 -2.09
CA TRP A 75 -1.94 -6.78 -0.86
C TRP A 75 -1.35 -6.07 0.35
N SER A 76 -2.16 -5.87 1.37
CA SER A 76 -1.78 -5.18 2.59
C SER A 76 -1.85 -6.06 3.84
N TRP A 77 -1.17 -5.58 4.88
CA TRP A 77 -1.19 -6.16 6.22
C TRP A 77 -2.01 -5.29 7.17
N CYS A 78 -2.81 -5.93 8.02
CA CYS A 78 -3.26 -5.25 9.24
C CYS A 78 -2.09 -5.18 10.23
N ASN A 79 -1.38 -6.29 10.45
CA ASN A 79 -0.16 -6.34 11.26
C ASN A 79 0.78 -7.42 10.71
N ILE A 80 1.99 -7.04 10.35
CA ILE A 80 2.99 -7.96 9.79
C ILE A 80 3.72 -8.80 10.85
N ALA A 81 3.65 -8.41 12.11
CA ALA A 81 4.41 -9.06 13.19
C ALA A 81 3.97 -10.52 13.40
N GLY A 82 4.93 -11.43 13.40
CA GLY A 82 4.71 -12.85 13.66
C GLY A 82 4.30 -13.69 12.45
N HIS A 83 4.20 -13.06 11.27
CA HIS A 83 3.87 -13.77 10.02
C HIS A 83 5.12 -14.27 9.30
N ASP A 84 4.98 -15.32 8.50
CA ASP A 84 6.09 -15.90 7.72
C ASP A 84 6.21 -15.20 6.35
N VAL A 85 6.79 -14.00 6.38
CA VAL A 85 7.03 -13.20 5.15
C VAL A 85 7.93 -13.96 4.17
N ALA A 86 9.03 -14.53 4.66
CA ALA A 86 10.02 -15.22 3.81
C ALA A 86 9.50 -16.53 3.24
N GLY A 87 8.70 -17.29 3.98
CA GLY A 87 8.20 -18.59 3.55
C GLY A 87 6.88 -18.55 2.79
N ASN A 88 6.05 -17.51 3.02
CA ASN A 88 4.71 -17.45 2.44
C ASN A 88 4.52 -16.23 1.51
N TYR A 89 4.77 -15.02 1.99
CA TYR A 89 4.44 -13.82 1.23
C TYR A 89 5.34 -13.61 0.02
N LEU A 90 6.66 -13.62 0.20
CA LEU A 90 7.59 -13.40 -0.91
C LEU A 90 7.45 -14.47 -2.00
N PRO A 91 7.47 -15.79 -1.70
CA PRO A 91 7.28 -16.81 -2.72
C PRO A 91 5.90 -16.76 -3.39
N GLY A 92 4.86 -16.37 -2.63
CA GLY A 92 3.50 -16.21 -3.16
C GLY A 92 3.40 -15.09 -4.17
N MET A 93 3.98 -13.93 -3.88
CA MET A 93 4.05 -12.79 -4.79
C MET A 93 4.90 -13.13 -6.04
N ASP A 94 6.06 -13.79 -5.87
CA ASP A 94 6.90 -14.22 -6.99
C ASP A 94 6.15 -15.19 -7.91
N SER A 95 5.35 -16.09 -7.34
CA SER A 95 4.50 -16.99 -8.13
C SER A 95 3.50 -16.22 -8.98
N LEU A 96 2.80 -15.24 -8.38
CA LEU A 96 1.84 -14.40 -9.09
C LEU A 96 2.51 -13.55 -10.18
N ILE A 97 3.67 -12.99 -9.90
CA ILE A 97 4.48 -12.23 -10.88
C ILE A 97 4.85 -13.12 -12.06
N SER A 98 5.34 -14.33 -11.81
CA SER A 98 5.70 -15.29 -12.86
C SER A 98 4.52 -15.72 -13.74
N GLU A 99 3.31 -15.61 -13.21
CA GLU A 99 2.08 -15.97 -13.92
C GLU A 99 1.48 -14.78 -14.69
N TYR A 100 1.41 -13.59 -14.06
CA TYR A 100 0.58 -12.49 -14.55
C TYR A 100 1.33 -11.20 -14.94
N SER A 101 2.63 -11.07 -14.65
CA SER A 101 3.38 -9.92 -15.15
C SER A 101 3.79 -10.08 -16.60
N GLU A 102 4.41 -9.07 -17.17
CA GLU A 102 4.87 -9.09 -18.57
C GLU A 102 5.72 -10.33 -18.87
N GLY A 103 5.34 -11.08 -19.88
CA GLY A 103 5.98 -12.36 -20.24
C GLY A 103 5.58 -13.53 -19.34
N GLY A 104 4.67 -13.34 -18.40
CA GLY A 104 4.17 -14.38 -17.50
C GLY A 104 3.37 -15.47 -18.21
N SER A 105 3.28 -16.64 -17.59
CA SER A 105 2.66 -17.83 -18.20
C SER A 105 1.16 -17.67 -18.49
N ARG A 106 0.48 -16.75 -17.83
CA ARG A 106 -0.93 -16.43 -18.01
C ARG A 106 -1.18 -15.25 -18.96
N ILE A 107 -0.13 -14.65 -19.51
CA ILE A 107 -0.23 -13.49 -20.40
C ILE A 107 -0.09 -13.92 -21.85
N GLY A 108 -1.01 -13.48 -22.71
CA GLY A 108 -1.03 -13.77 -24.13
C GLY A 108 -2.42 -13.76 -24.73
N THR A 109 -2.54 -14.26 -25.96
CA THR A 109 -3.81 -14.31 -26.73
C THR A 109 -4.39 -15.72 -26.83
N GLY A 110 -3.82 -16.69 -26.10
CA GLY A 110 -4.31 -18.07 -26.04
C GLY A 110 -5.55 -18.23 -25.19
N ALA A 111 -6.25 -19.35 -25.34
CA ALA A 111 -7.42 -19.64 -24.52
C ALA A 111 -7.05 -19.68 -23.03
N GLY A 112 -7.74 -18.91 -22.23
CA GLY A 112 -7.52 -18.79 -20.77
C GLY A 112 -6.34 -17.90 -20.38
N GLN A 113 -5.73 -17.17 -21.34
CA GLN A 113 -4.74 -16.14 -21.06
C GLN A 113 -5.38 -14.74 -21.02
N ARG A 114 -4.72 -13.82 -20.35
CA ARG A 114 -5.02 -12.38 -20.33
C ARG A 114 -4.16 -11.68 -21.37
N GLU A 115 -4.71 -10.65 -21.99
CA GLU A 115 -3.92 -9.79 -22.91
C GLU A 115 -3.08 -8.79 -22.11
N GLU A 116 -3.65 -8.22 -21.05
CA GLU A 116 -3.01 -7.18 -20.25
C GLU A 116 -2.21 -7.78 -19.06
N PRO A 117 -0.92 -7.46 -18.96
CA PRO A 117 -0.11 -7.85 -17.81
C PRO A 117 -0.50 -7.08 -16.55
N VAL A 118 -0.11 -7.65 -15.41
CA VAL A 118 -0.38 -7.08 -14.08
C VAL A 118 0.92 -6.71 -13.39
N THR A 119 0.98 -5.50 -12.86
CA THR A 119 2.05 -5.06 -11.97
C THR A 119 1.66 -5.34 -10.52
N PHE A 120 2.53 -5.99 -9.77
CA PHE A 120 2.32 -6.25 -8.36
C PHE A 120 3.12 -5.27 -7.52
N ILE A 121 2.46 -4.70 -6.51
CA ILE A 121 3.09 -3.82 -5.53
C ILE A 121 3.21 -4.60 -4.22
N PHE A 122 4.43 -4.77 -3.74
CA PHE A 122 4.68 -5.27 -2.39
C PHE A 122 4.37 -4.20 -1.36
N MET A 123 4.02 -4.63 -0.15
CA MET A 123 3.75 -3.70 0.93
C MET A 123 4.34 -4.24 2.23
N THR A 124 5.03 -3.37 2.97
CA THR A 124 5.42 -3.66 4.36
C THR A 124 4.23 -3.45 5.29
N GLY A 125 4.35 -3.87 6.55
CA GLY A 125 3.34 -3.58 7.57
C GLY A 125 3.60 -2.25 8.29
N HIS A 126 2.69 -1.85 9.15
CA HIS A 126 2.85 -0.70 10.02
C HIS A 126 3.87 -0.94 11.14
N ALA A 127 4.38 0.15 11.74
CA ALA A 127 5.22 0.09 12.92
C ALA A 127 4.40 -0.19 14.20
N ASN A 128 5.02 -0.90 15.14
CA ASN A 128 4.47 -1.19 16.46
C ASN A 128 5.27 -0.46 17.54
N VAL A 129 4.65 0.48 18.24
CA VAL A 129 5.32 1.28 19.27
C VAL A 129 6.07 0.38 20.28
N ASN A 130 7.37 0.67 20.49
CA ASN A 130 8.27 -0.10 21.37
C ASN A 130 8.41 -1.61 21.06
N ALA A 131 7.97 -2.07 19.86
CA ALA A 131 7.95 -3.49 19.53
C ALA A 131 8.35 -3.78 18.07
N ASN A 132 9.17 -2.91 17.46
CA ASN A 132 9.57 -3.03 16.06
C ASN A 132 10.71 -4.01 15.80
N VAL A 133 11.56 -4.27 16.80
CA VAL A 133 12.86 -4.93 16.64
C VAL A 133 12.83 -6.36 17.14
N GLY A 134 13.40 -7.27 16.37
CA GLY A 134 13.58 -8.69 16.69
C GLY A 134 13.02 -9.59 15.60
N GLU A 135 13.30 -10.87 15.71
CA GLU A 135 12.84 -11.89 14.77
C GLU A 135 11.30 -11.86 14.65
N GLY A 136 10.79 -11.77 13.43
CA GLY A 136 9.36 -11.68 13.15
C GLY A 136 8.71 -10.36 13.54
N LYS A 137 9.48 -9.32 13.87
CA LYS A 137 8.97 -7.99 14.22
C LYS A 137 8.91 -7.08 12.98
N PRO A 138 8.15 -5.98 13.04
CA PRO A 138 7.90 -5.12 11.88
C PRO A 138 9.15 -4.70 11.11
N ARG A 139 10.23 -4.27 11.80
CA ARG A 139 11.48 -3.86 11.15
C ARG A 139 12.11 -4.99 10.33
N ASP A 140 12.26 -6.15 10.96
CA ASP A 140 12.97 -7.27 10.33
C ASP A 140 12.12 -7.85 9.18
N GLN A 141 10.79 -7.88 9.32
CA GLN A 141 9.88 -8.27 8.26
C GLN A 141 9.83 -7.26 7.10
N ALA A 142 9.82 -5.96 7.40
CA ALA A 142 9.89 -4.91 6.39
C ALA A 142 11.19 -4.97 5.60
N ALA A 143 12.32 -5.21 6.29
CA ALA A 143 13.63 -5.38 5.64
C ALA A 143 13.64 -6.55 4.64
N LEU A 144 13.04 -7.69 4.99
CA LEU A 144 12.91 -8.82 4.05
C LEU A 144 12.18 -8.43 2.76
N ILE A 145 11.09 -7.66 2.88
CA ILE A 145 10.30 -7.22 1.72
C ILE A 145 11.07 -6.18 0.90
N THR A 146 11.62 -5.17 1.54
CA THR A 146 12.35 -4.09 0.83
C THR A 146 13.60 -4.61 0.14
N ASP A 147 14.40 -5.46 0.79
CA ASP A 147 15.58 -6.10 0.20
C ASP A 147 15.21 -6.98 -1.00
N HIS A 148 14.11 -7.74 -0.90
CA HIS A 148 13.59 -8.54 -2.00
C HIS A 148 13.18 -7.65 -3.18
N CYS A 149 12.45 -6.58 -2.93
CA CYS A 149 12.02 -5.65 -3.97
C CYS A 149 13.21 -4.93 -4.63
N ILE A 150 14.18 -4.46 -3.85
CA ILE A 150 15.40 -3.83 -4.39
C ILE A 150 16.17 -4.81 -5.28
N THR A 151 16.33 -6.05 -4.82
CA THR A 151 17.09 -7.08 -5.55
C THR A 151 16.45 -7.43 -6.89
N ASN A 152 15.12 -7.46 -6.96
CA ASN A 152 14.37 -7.88 -8.13
C ASN A 152 13.81 -6.72 -8.97
N GLY A 153 13.95 -5.48 -8.52
CA GLY A 153 13.41 -4.30 -9.21
C GLY A 153 11.89 -4.20 -9.11
N TYR A 154 11.30 -4.66 -8.01
CA TYR A 154 9.85 -4.62 -7.77
C TYR A 154 9.43 -3.35 -7.07
N TYR A 155 8.17 -2.97 -7.23
CA TYR A 155 7.57 -1.86 -6.50
C TYR A 155 7.24 -2.26 -5.07
N CYS A 156 7.54 -1.38 -4.12
CA CYS A 156 7.24 -1.59 -2.69
C CYS A 156 6.64 -0.32 -2.07
N LEU A 157 5.50 -0.45 -1.43
CA LEU A 157 4.95 0.58 -0.55
C LEU A 157 5.43 0.33 0.88
N ASP A 158 6.43 1.09 1.30
CA ASP A 158 7.08 0.88 2.58
C ASP A 158 6.42 1.69 3.71
N TYR A 159 5.34 1.13 4.27
CA TYR A 159 4.63 1.71 5.41
C TYR A 159 5.50 1.83 6.66
N TYR A 160 6.34 0.81 6.91
CA TYR A 160 7.21 0.80 8.08
C TYR A 160 8.12 2.02 8.12
N SER A 161 8.78 2.32 7.01
CA SER A 161 9.65 3.50 6.93
C SER A 161 8.86 4.80 7.09
N ILE A 162 7.66 4.91 6.51
CA ILE A 162 6.82 6.10 6.69
C ILE A 162 6.48 6.30 8.17
N ASP A 163 6.13 5.23 8.88
CA ASP A 163 5.73 5.30 10.29
C ASP A 163 6.89 5.61 11.23
N THR A 164 8.12 5.22 10.87
CA THR A 164 9.29 5.30 11.75
C THR A 164 10.26 6.45 11.42
N HIS A 165 9.99 7.22 10.39
CA HIS A 165 10.78 8.42 10.07
C HIS A 165 9.93 9.67 10.27
N ASP A 166 10.49 10.66 10.95
CA ASP A 166 9.87 11.97 11.09
C ASP A 166 9.92 12.77 9.77
N MET A 167 9.51 14.02 9.79
CA MET A 167 9.44 14.86 8.59
C MET A 167 10.81 15.44 8.17
N ASP A 168 11.84 15.26 9.01
CA ASP A 168 13.25 15.59 8.74
C ASP A 168 14.06 14.35 8.35
N ASP A 169 13.37 13.20 8.12
CA ASP A 169 13.95 11.91 7.76
C ASP A 169 14.82 11.27 8.86
N ASN A 170 14.58 11.62 10.11
CA ASN A 170 15.24 10.93 11.23
C ASN A 170 14.48 9.65 11.56
N TYR A 171 15.23 8.56 11.69
CA TYR A 171 14.69 7.24 12.04
C TYR A 171 14.52 7.06 13.55
N TRP A 172 13.34 6.63 13.97
CA TRP A 172 12.95 6.36 15.35
C TRP A 172 12.54 4.88 15.49
N GLU A 173 13.48 4.05 15.93
CA GLU A 173 13.29 2.59 15.99
C GLU A 173 12.10 2.15 16.84
N ASP A 174 11.79 2.89 17.89
CA ASP A 174 10.70 2.61 18.83
C ASP A 174 9.36 3.24 18.44
N ALA A 175 9.29 3.94 17.30
CA ALA A 175 8.10 4.64 16.88
C ALA A 175 6.93 3.68 16.58
N GLY A 176 5.72 4.17 16.81
CA GLY A 176 4.49 3.55 16.34
C GLY A 176 3.98 4.20 15.07
N ASP A 177 2.97 3.60 14.48
CA ASP A 177 2.22 4.08 13.32
C ASP A 177 1.56 5.46 13.50
N ASN A 178 1.46 5.90 14.74
CA ASN A 178 0.92 7.19 15.12
C ASN A 178 1.99 8.27 15.41
N GLY A 179 3.28 7.95 15.23
CA GLY A 179 4.39 8.87 15.49
C GLY A 179 4.83 8.99 16.96
N ASN A 180 4.28 8.17 17.85
CA ASN A 180 4.76 8.12 19.24
C ASN A 180 6.11 7.42 19.30
N SER A 181 7.11 8.05 19.94
CA SER A 181 8.43 7.51 20.17
C SER A 181 8.99 8.03 21.50
N ALA A 182 9.44 7.11 22.37
CA ALA A 182 10.08 7.48 23.62
C ALA A 182 11.47 8.06 23.37
N ALA A 183 12.16 7.60 22.33
CA ALA A 183 13.47 8.13 21.93
C ALA A 183 13.38 9.57 21.40
N TYR A 184 12.30 9.90 20.68
CA TYR A 184 11.98 11.27 20.30
C TYR A 184 11.56 12.13 21.51
N GLY A 185 10.86 11.53 22.48
CA GLY A 185 10.36 12.18 23.66
C GLY A 185 8.92 12.67 23.56
N GLY A 186 8.14 12.16 22.61
CA GLY A 186 6.76 12.56 22.37
C GLY A 186 6.17 11.94 21.10
N ASN A 187 5.39 12.75 20.39
CA ASN A 187 4.82 12.39 19.09
C ASN A 187 5.34 13.35 18.02
N PHE A 188 6.25 12.87 17.17
CA PHE A 188 6.88 13.73 16.17
C PHE A 188 5.91 14.18 15.06
N TYR A 189 4.86 13.45 14.79
CA TYR A 189 3.84 13.87 13.82
C TYR A 189 2.91 14.95 14.39
N GLU A 190 2.50 14.82 15.66
CA GLU A 190 1.72 15.87 16.33
C GLU A 190 2.51 17.16 16.46
N ASP A 191 3.79 17.08 16.85
CA ASP A 191 4.66 18.25 16.97
C ASP A 191 4.87 18.92 15.61
N TRP A 192 5.07 18.15 14.54
CA TRP A 192 5.19 18.71 13.20
C TRP A 192 3.87 19.36 12.75
N GLN A 193 2.73 18.70 12.92
CA GLN A 193 1.42 19.25 12.57
C GLN A 193 1.09 20.53 13.35
N ALA A 194 1.48 20.60 14.62
CA ALA A 194 1.28 21.80 15.44
C ALA A 194 2.09 23.02 14.95
N ALA A 195 3.21 22.78 14.28
CA ALA A 195 4.06 23.82 13.68
C ALA A 195 3.67 24.21 12.24
N HIS A 196 2.72 23.52 11.64
CA HIS A 196 2.35 23.66 10.23
C HIS A 196 0.84 23.91 10.06
N VAL A 197 0.44 24.35 8.87
CA VAL A 197 -0.92 24.81 8.59
C VAL A 197 -1.69 23.73 7.80
N MET A 198 -2.73 23.17 8.42
CA MET A 198 -3.65 22.27 7.74
C MET A 198 -4.32 22.96 6.55
N GLY A 199 -4.40 22.26 5.43
CA GLY A 199 -4.92 22.78 4.17
C GLY A 199 -3.86 23.49 3.30
N THR A 200 -2.65 23.69 3.84
CA THR A 200 -1.51 24.28 3.11
C THR A 200 -0.31 23.31 3.12
N ASP A 201 0.17 22.94 4.30
CA ASP A 201 1.37 22.10 4.45
C ASP A 201 1.00 20.61 4.52
N TYR A 202 -0.17 20.31 5.02
CA TYR A 202 -0.76 18.97 5.04
C TYR A 202 -2.29 19.07 4.97
N TYR A 203 -2.96 17.96 4.72
CA TYR A 203 -4.41 17.93 4.50
C TYR A 203 -5.11 17.06 5.52
N GLU A 204 -6.33 17.47 5.88
CA GLU A 204 -7.18 16.69 6.77
C GLU A 204 -7.47 15.32 6.16
N ASN A 205 -7.14 14.27 6.89
CA ASN A 205 -7.55 12.92 6.54
C ASN A 205 -8.96 12.68 7.09
N LYS A 206 -9.91 12.44 6.21
CA LYS A 206 -11.30 12.16 6.58
C LYS A 206 -11.63 10.70 6.38
N SER A 207 -12.23 10.04 7.38
CA SER A 207 -12.60 8.66 7.30
C SER A 207 -13.84 8.40 6.55
N SER A 208 -14.77 9.25 6.77
CA SER A 208 -16.10 9.19 6.20
C SER A 208 -16.68 10.60 6.16
N PRO A 209 -17.74 10.86 5.42
CA PRO A 209 -18.37 12.18 5.40
C PRO A 209 -18.65 12.69 6.81
N GLY A 210 -17.93 13.72 7.24
CA GLY A 210 -18.05 14.36 8.54
C GLY A 210 -17.26 13.71 9.68
N GLY A 211 -16.31 12.83 9.33
CA GLY A 211 -15.62 12.03 10.32
C GLY A 211 -14.39 12.67 10.96
N ASP A 212 -14.07 12.18 12.09
CA ASP A 212 -12.81 12.29 12.77
C ASP A 212 -11.71 11.56 12.00
N VAL A 213 -10.44 11.73 12.39
CA VAL A 213 -9.32 10.98 11.84
C VAL A 213 -9.49 9.50 12.19
N GLU A 214 -10.28 8.84 11.38
CA GLU A 214 -10.45 7.43 11.58
C GLU A 214 -10.05 6.72 10.36
N TYR A 215 -8.91 6.29 10.31
CA TYR A 215 -8.64 5.72 9.22
C TYR A 215 -8.19 4.54 9.20
N GLY A 216 -9.06 3.87 8.83
CA GLY A 216 -8.76 2.53 8.64
C GLY A 216 -7.34 2.21 8.97
N ALA A 217 -7.13 1.34 9.78
CA ALA A 217 -5.92 0.80 10.31
C ALA A 217 -4.63 1.62 10.06
N HIS A 218 -4.09 2.15 11.14
CA HIS A 218 -2.70 2.63 11.12
C HIS A 218 -2.43 3.92 10.32
N ASN A 219 -3.38 4.85 10.33
CA ASN A 219 -3.25 6.21 9.81
C ASN A 219 -3.83 7.22 10.78
N THR A 220 -3.40 7.19 12.03
CA THR A 220 -3.98 7.97 13.11
C THR A 220 -3.62 9.45 13.09
N GLN A 221 -2.62 9.82 12.29
CA GLN A 221 -2.25 11.22 12.07
C GLN A 221 -2.57 11.63 10.65
N HIS A 222 -2.97 12.91 10.45
CA HIS A 222 -3.23 13.45 9.13
C HIS A 222 -2.02 13.33 8.21
N ILE A 223 -0.84 13.70 8.71
CA ILE A 223 0.38 13.69 7.93
C ILE A 223 0.82 12.29 7.52
N THR A 224 0.66 11.26 8.37
CA THR A 224 0.97 9.88 7.99
C THR A 224 0.09 9.39 6.85
N ALA A 225 -1.20 9.71 6.91
CA ALA A 225 -2.12 9.37 5.82
C ALA A 225 -1.73 10.08 4.51
N ASN A 226 -1.33 11.36 4.59
CA ASN A 226 -0.86 12.10 3.41
C ASN A 226 0.41 11.48 2.83
N ARG A 227 1.42 11.18 3.65
CA ARG A 227 2.68 10.54 3.20
C ARG A 227 2.42 9.19 2.51
N LYS A 228 1.58 8.33 3.10
CA LYS A 228 1.21 7.03 2.53
C LYS A 228 0.44 7.19 1.21
N ALA A 229 -0.44 8.18 1.12
CA ALA A 229 -1.16 8.49 -0.11
C ALA A 229 -0.22 9.00 -1.21
N TYR A 230 0.69 9.93 -0.90
CA TYR A 230 1.69 10.41 -1.85
C TYR A 230 2.63 9.29 -2.31
N ALA A 231 3.06 8.41 -1.41
CA ALA A 231 3.90 7.27 -1.77
C ALA A 231 3.19 6.32 -2.76
N MET A 232 1.91 6.02 -2.53
CA MET A 232 1.11 5.23 -3.47
C MET A 232 0.98 5.92 -4.83
N TRP A 233 0.63 7.21 -4.86
CA TRP A 233 0.51 7.96 -6.11
C TRP A 233 1.83 8.05 -6.87
N TRP A 234 2.95 8.19 -6.15
CA TRP A 234 4.27 8.15 -6.75
C TRP A 234 4.55 6.81 -7.44
N ILE A 235 4.24 5.69 -6.77
CA ILE A 235 4.37 4.35 -7.35
C ILE A 235 3.49 4.21 -8.60
N LEU A 236 2.22 4.63 -8.52
CA LEU A 236 1.30 4.54 -9.65
C LEU A 236 1.76 5.39 -10.84
N ALA A 237 2.29 6.59 -10.60
CA ALA A 237 2.87 7.42 -11.64
C ALA A 237 4.09 6.76 -12.30
N ARG A 238 4.96 6.10 -11.51
CA ARG A 238 6.09 5.32 -12.03
C ARG A 238 5.62 4.13 -12.89
N ILE A 239 4.60 3.42 -12.47
CA ILE A 239 3.99 2.33 -13.25
C ILE A 239 3.40 2.86 -14.56
N ALA A 240 2.81 4.06 -14.53
CA ALA A 240 2.28 4.72 -15.73
C ALA A 240 3.35 5.31 -16.65
N GLY A 241 4.64 5.18 -16.30
CA GLY A 241 5.78 5.57 -17.16
C GLY A 241 6.41 6.92 -16.85
N TRP A 242 6.00 7.61 -15.78
CA TRP A 242 6.70 8.81 -15.33
C TRP A 242 8.12 8.45 -14.85
N ASP A 243 9.12 9.14 -15.34
CA ASP A 243 10.53 8.85 -15.06
C ASP A 243 11.05 9.41 -13.73
N GLY A 244 10.20 10.17 -13.01
CA GLY A 244 10.56 10.84 -11.76
C GLY A 244 11.16 12.22 -11.98
N SER A 245 11.29 12.68 -13.21
CA SER A 245 11.75 14.04 -13.49
C SER A 245 10.68 15.07 -13.15
N VAL A 246 11.11 16.21 -12.64
CA VAL A 246 10.27 17.40 -12.51
C VAL A 246 10.64 18.28 -13.69
N GLU A 247 9.67 18.60 -14.54
CA GLU A 247 9.87 19.65 -15.55
C GLU A 247 9.98 21.00 -14.81
N ASP A 248 11.11 21.70 -15.00
CA ASP A 248 11.37 23.03 -14.44
C ASP A 248 10.45 24.11 -15.08
#